data_85997bc08920b2facea3b8f82044cc8b
#
_entry.id   85997bc08920b2facea3b8f82044cc8b
#
_cell.length_a   1.000
_cell.length_b   1.000
_cell.length_c   1.000
_cell.angle_alpha   90.00
_cell.angle_beta   90.00
_cell.angle_gamma   90.00
#
_symmetry.space_group_name_H-M   'P 1'
#
loop_
_entity.id
_entity.type
_entity.pdbx_description
1 polymer ?
#
loop_
_entity_poly.entity_id
_entity_poly.type
_entity_poly.pdbx_seq_one_letter_code
_entity_poly.pdbx_strand_id
1 'polypeptide(L)'
;MGKKAGLTVFVGDFLKTVIPCFITRLLFKDQPELMYVYMLYTGLGVILGHNFPFYLGFKGGKGIAATAGIIFSIDWRLTVICLSCFILLVAVTRYVSLGSLVVSVILLVWDAVQNLRGAYGLIPGRLEFTAVTAVITVMAFWRHRANIGRLLKGTENKVGAKKQ
;
A
#
# COMPACT_ATOMS: atom_id res chain seq x y z
N MET A 1 -20.93 -5.09 7.85
CA MET A 1 -20.15 -6.34 7.91
C MET A 1 -19.54 -6.50 9.29
N GLY A 2 -19.57 -7.71 9.87
CA GLY A 2 -18.96 -7.97 11.18
C GLY A 2 -17.43 -7.96 11.12
N LYS A 3 -16.76 -7.91 12.30
CA LYS A 3 -15.28 -7.89 12.41
C LYS A 3 -14.60 -9.06 11.68
N LYS A 4 -15.20 -10.26 11.72
CA LYS A 4 -14.68 -11.45 11.02
C LYS A 4 -14.63 -11.25 9.49
N ALA A 5 -15.73 -10.78 8.89
CA ALA A 5 -15.77 -10.53 7.45
C ALA A 5 -14.77 -9.47 7.01
N GLY A 6 -14.60 -8.39 7.79
CA GLY A 6 -13.59 -7.37 7.50
C GLY A 6 -12.16 -7.92 7.54
N LEU A 7 -11.85 -8.80 8.50
CA LEU A 7 -10.55 -9.46 8.59
C LEU A 7 -10.32 -10.41 7.40
N THR A 8 -11.32 -11.21 7.03
CA THR A 8 -11.21 -12.12 5.87
C THR A 8 -10.92 -11.35 4.57
N VAL A 9 -11.63 -10.24 4.34
CA VAL A 9 -11.39 -9.37 3.17
C VAL A 9 -9.97 -8.78 3.22
N PHE A 10 -9.54 -8.27 4.38
CA PHE A 10 -8.19 -7.73 4.54
C PHE A 10 -7.12 -8.77 4.23
N VAL A 11 -7.23 -9.98 4.80
CA VAL A 11 -6.28 -11.08 4.57
C VAL A 11 -6.28 -11.48 3.10
N GLY A 12 -7.43 -11.62 2.46
CA GLY A 12 -7.54 -11.92 1.04
C GLY A 12 -6.89 -10.84 0.17
N ASP A 13 -7.14 -9.56 0.45
CA ASP A 13 -6.55 -8.43 -0.28
C ASP A 13 -5.04 -8.32 -0.07
N PHE A 14 -4.54 -8.66 1.10
CA PHE A 14 -3.13 -8.72 1.42
C PHE A 14 -2.45 -9.88 0.68
N LEU A 15 -2.97 -11.10 0.81
CA LEU A 15 -2.38 -12.29 0.21
C LEU A 15 -2.40 -12.27 -1.32
N LYS A 16 -3.44 -11.72 -1.96
CA LYS A 16 -3.46 -11.58 -3.43
C LYS A 16 -2.35 -10.69 -3.98
N THR A 17 -1.69 -9.89 -3.11
CA THR A 17 -0.51 -9.08 -3.48
C THR A 17 0.77 -9.79 -3.08
N VAL A 18 0.85 -10.35 -1.87
CA VAL A 18 2.04 -11.05 -1.37
C VAL A 18 2.40 -12.23 -2.28
N ILE A 19 1.42 -13.04 -2.66
CA ILE A 19 1.66 -14.24 -3.47
C ILE A 19 2.27 -13.89 -4.83
N PRO A 20 1.70 -13.01 -5.67
CA PRO A 20 2.33 -12.63 -6.94
C PRO A 20 3.68 -11.94 -6.77
N CYS A 21 3.85 -11.07 -5.77
CA CYS A 21 5.13 -10.45 -5.48
C CYS A 21 6.20 -11.49 -5.12
N PHE A 22 5.84 -12.51 -4.34
CA PHE A 22 6.75 -13.60 -4.01
C PHE A 22 7.10 -14.44 -5.23
N ILE A 23 6.15 -14.75 -6.10
CA ILE A 23 6.40 -15.43 -7.39
C ILE A 23 7.37 -14.59 -8.24
N THR A 24 7.14 -13.29 -8.38
CA THR A 24 8.03 -12.37 -9.08
C THR A 24 9.44 -12.40 -8.48
N ARG A 25 9.56 -12.40 -7.16
CA ARG A 25 10.83 -12.49 -6.46
C ARG A 25 11.58 -13.79 -6.81
N LEU A 26 10.89 -14.92 -6.88
CA LEU A 26 11.49 -16.21 -7.26
C LEU A 26 11.93 -16.24 -8.72
N LEU A 27 11.14 -15.68 -9.63
CA LEU A 27 11.43 -15.65 -11.06
C LEU A 27 12.64 -14.75 -11.39
N PHE A 28 12.84 -13.67 -10.65
CA PHE A 28 13.90 -12.67 -10.90
C PHE A 28 14.97 -12.63 -9.81
N LYS A 29 15.11 -13.71 -9.01
CA LYS A 29 16.09 -13.77 -7.90
C LYS A 29 17.54 -13.54 -8.34
N ASP A 30 17.87 -13.93 -9.58
CA ASP A 30 19.23 -13.81 -10.15
C ASP A 30 19.46 -12.45 -10.87
N GLN A 31 18.47 -11.55 -10.83
CA GLN A 31 18.49 -10.19 -11.40
C GLN A 31 18.06 -9.16 -10.36
N PRO A 32 18.88 -8.94 -9.32
CA PRO A 32 18.49 -8.10 -8.18
C PRO A 32 18.14 -6.66 -8.57
N GLU A 33 18.78 -6.12 -9.62
CA GLU A 33 18.54 -4.78 -10.16
C GLU A 33 17.15 -4.62 -10.80
N LEU A 34 16.51 -5.71 -11.21
CA LEU A 34 15.17 -5.73 -11.81
C LEU A 34 14.10 -6.27 -10.88
N MET A 35 14.48 -7.20 -10.00
CA MET A 35 13.56 -7.94 -9.14
C MET A 35 12.61 -7.03 -8.35
N TYR A 36 13.14 -6.03 -7.67
CA TYR A 36 12.31 -5.12 -6.86
C TYR A 36 11.46 -4.18 -7.71
N VAL A 37 11.96 -3.78 -8.89
CA VAL A 37 11.19 -2.99 -9.86
C VAL A 37 9.98 -3.81 -10.35
N TYR A 38 10.19 -5.06 -10.72
CA TYR A 38 9.12 -5.94 -11.17
C TYR A 38 8.13 -6.30 -10.05
N MET A 39 8.60 -6.42 -8.81
CA MET A 39 7.71 -6.58 -7.66
C MET A 39 6.80 -5.37 -7.47
N LEU A 40 7.30 -4.14 -7.68
CA LEU A 40 6.47 -2.94 -7.65
C LEU A 40 5.44 -2.91 -8.79
N TYR A 41 5.82 -3.27 -10.01
CA TYR A 41 4.88 -3.39 -11.13
C TYR A 41 3.81 -4.45 -10.87
N THR A 42 4.20 -5.59 -10.32
CA THR A 42 3.27 -6.66 -9.91
C THR A 42 2.27 -6.11 -8.88
N GLY A 43 2.76 -5.44 -7.85
CA GLY A 43 1.92 -4.81 -6.83
C GLY A 43 1.01 -3.73 -7.39
N LEU A 44 1.52 -2.88 -8.29
CA LEU A 44 0.72 -1.86 -8.99
C LEU A 44 -0.41 -2.51 -9.81
N GLY A 45 -0.12 -3.59 -10.55
CA GLY A 45 -1.12 -4.35 -11.29
C GLY A 45 -2.23 -4.90 -10.38
N VAL A 46 -1.85 -5.46 -9.20
CA VAL A 46 -2.83 -5.92 -8.21
C VAL A 46 -3.67 -4.76 -7.65
N ILE A 47 -3.05 -3.61 -7.36
CA ILE A 47 -3.77 -2.40 -6.88
C ILE A 47 -4.74 -1.89 -7.95
N LEU A 48 -4.32 -1.85 -9.21
CA LEU A 48 -5.18 -1.45 -10.33
C LEU A 48 -6.39 -2.38 -10.45
N GLY A 49 -6.18 -3.69 -10.44
CA GLY A 49 -7.26 -4.67 -10.49
C GLY A 49 -8.19 -4.61 -9.26
N HIS A 50 -7.65 -4.27 -8.07
CA HIS A 50 -8.46 -4.08 -6.87
C HIS A 50 -9.26 -2.77 -6.89
N ASN A 51 -8.67 -1.70 -7.41
CA ASN A 51 -9.31 -0.38 -7.46
C ASN A 51 -10.35 -0.26 -8.59
N PHE A 52 -10.12 -1.00 -9.69
CA PHE A 52 -10.92 -0.95 -10.92
C PHE A 52 -11.30 -2.34 -11.42
N PRO A 53 -11.99 -3.17 -10.61
CA PRO A 53 -12.37 -4.51 -11.04
C PRO A 53 -13.46 -4.42 -12.13
N PHE A 54 -13.17 -4.97 -13.31
CA PHE A 54 -14.09 -4.90 -14.46
C PHE A 54 -15.45 -5.56 -14.15
N TYR A 55 -15.44 -6.67 -13.41
CA TYR A 55 -16.64 -7.41 -13.00
C TYR A 55 -17.53 -6.68 -11.97
N LEU A 56 -17.06 -5.54 -11.40
CA LEU A 56 -17.84 -4.66 -10.53
C LEU A 56 -18.06 -3.27 -11.17
N GLY A 57 -18.03 -3.18 -12.49
CA GLY A 57 -18.18 -1.91 -13.21
C GLY A 57 -17.13 -0.88 -12.81
N PHE A 58 -15.89 -1.32 -12.58
CA PHE A 58 -14.72 -0.50 -12.20
C PHE A 58 -14.86 0.23 -10.85
N LYS A 59 -15.78 -0.22 -9.98
CA LYS A 59 -16.02 0.34 -8.64
C LYS A 59 -15.44 -0.56 -7.56
N GLY A 60 -14.14 -0.48 -7.33
CA GLY A 60 -13.42 -1.28 -6.35
C GLY A 60 -13.07 -0.56 -5.05
N GLY A 61 -12.17 -1.15 -4.30
CA GLY A 61 -11.66 -0.65 -3.03
C GLY A 61 -10.65 0.50 -3.16
N LYS A 62 -9.87 0.72 -2.10
CA LYS A 62 -8.84 1.77 -2.04
C LYS A 62 -7.42 1.23 -2.20
N GLY A 63 -7.23 -0.08 -2.17
CA GLY A 63 -5.95 -0.72 -2.39
C GLY A 63 -5.01 -0.78 -1.18
N ILE A 64 -5.42 -0.33 0.01
CA ILE A 64 -4.51 -0.24 1.17
C ILE A 64 -4.02 -1.59 1.66
N ALA A 65 -4.88 -2.61 1.72
CA ALA A 65 -4.45 -3.95 2.09
C ALA A 65 -3.49 -4.56 1.04
N ALA A 66 -3.72 -4.25 -0.25
CA ALA A 66 -2.81 -4.61 -1.33
C ALA A 66 -1.46 -3.86 -1.20
N THR A 67 -1.48 -2.56 -0.88
CA THR A 67 -0.26 -1.78 -0.59
C THR A 67 0.51 -2.35 0.60
N ALA A 68 -0.18 -2.77 1.66
CA ALA A 68 0.46 -3.47 2.79
C ALA A 68 1.16 -4.76 2.34
N GLY A 69 0.56 -5.49 1.38
CA GLY A 69 1.20 -6.66 0.76
C GLY A 69 2.48 -6.34 0.00
N ILE A 70 2.53 -5.20 -0.72
CA ILE A 70 3.76 -4.70 -1.37
C ILE A 70 4.83 -4.40 -0.31
N ILE A 71 4.49 -3.61 0.69
CA ILE A 71 5.38 -3.22 1.79
C ILE A 71 6.01 -4.46 2.43
N PHE A 72 5.18 -5.45 2.77
CA PHE A 72 5.63 -6.72 3.35
C PHE A 72 6.58 -7.50 2.43
N SER A 73 6.31 -7.49 1.13
CA SER A 73 7.10 -8.24 0.15
C SER A 73 8.46 -7.60 -0.15
N ILE A 74 8.59 -6.27 0.00
CA ILE A 74 9.82 -5.53 -0.31
C ILE A 74 10.79 -5.57 0.86
N ASP A 75 10.37 -5.11 2.06
CA ASP A 75 11.29 -4.98 3.20
C ASP A 75 10.53 -5.15 4.54
N TRP A 76 10.99 -6.09 5.35
CA TRP A 76 10.42 -6.33 6.67
C TRP A 76 10.58 -5.12 7.61
N ARG A 77 11.67 -4.33 7.48
CA ARG A 77 11.91 -3.13 8.29
C ARG A 77 10.87 -2.06 7.97
N LEU A 78 10.62 -1.85 6.67
CA LEU A 78 9.55 -0.97 6.22
C LEU A 78 8.18 -1.45 6.75
N THR A 79 7.95 -2.76 6.73
CA THR A 79 6.72 -3.35 7.27
C THR A 79 6.52 -3.00 8.74
N VAL A 80 7.55 -3.17 9.57
CA VAL A 80 7.49 -2.84 11.01
C VAL A 80 7.23 -1.36 11.22
N ILE A 81 7.93 -0.47 10.49
CA ILE A 81 7.76 0.98 10.56
C ILE A 81 6.33 1.38 10.18
N CYS A 82 5.84 0.90 9.04
CA CYS A 82 4.50 1.22 8.54
C CYS A 82 3.40 0.70 9.48
N LEU A 83 3.54 -0.54 9.96
CA LEU A 83 2.56 -1.14 10.88
C LEU A 83 2.52 -0.40 12.21
N SER A 84 3.69 -0.10 12.80
CA SER A 84 3.79 0.64 14.06
C SER A 84 3.20 2.03 13.92
N CYS A 85 3.56 2.75 12.86
CA CYS A 85 3.04 4.09 12.59
C CYS A 85 1.51 4.06 12.37
N PHE A 86 1.00 3.09 11.59
CA PHE A 86 -0.43 2.93 11.37
C PHE A 86 -1.18 2.67 12.67
N ILE A 87 -0.71 1.70 13.49
CA ILE A 87 -1.35 1.35 14.76
C ILE A 87 -1.35 2.57 15.70
N LEU A 88 -0.22 3.25 15.85
CA LEU A 88 -0.10 4.43 16.70
C LEU A 88 -1.05 5.54 16.26
N LEU A 89 -1.06 5.89 14.98
CA LEU A 89 -1.97 6.90 14.43
C LEU A 89 -3.43 6.55 14.64
N VAL A 90 -3.82 5.29 14.36
CA VAL A 90 -5.20 4.85 14.56
C VAL A 90 -5.58 4.80 16.04
N ALA A 91 -4.68 4.39 16.92
CA ALA A 91 -4.91 4.38 18.37
C ALA A 91 -5.16 5.80 18.92
N VAL A 92 -4.38 6.77 18.48
CA VAL A 92 -4.50 8.17 18.95
C VAL A 92 -5.65 8.91 18.29
N THR A 93 -5.75 8.84 16.94
CA THR A 93 -6.70 9.66 16.19
C THR A 93 -8.04 8.96 15.92
N ARG A 94 -8.06 7.65 15.94
CA ARG A 94 -9.16 6.76 15.54
C ARG A 94 -9.51 6.85 14.06
N TYR A 95 -8.66 7.47 13.21
CA TYR A 95 -8.86 7.62 11.77
C TYR A 95 -8.01 6.62 10.98
N VAL A 96 -8.62 5.54 10.46
CA VAL A 96 -7.95 4.57 9.59
C VAL A 96 -7.45 5.21 8.29
N SER A 97 -8.23 6.12 7.72
CA SER A 97 -7.87 6.82 6.48
C SER A 97 -6.60 7.66 6.63
N LEU A 98 -6.41 8.32 7.77
CA LEU A 98 -5.18 9.08 8.06
C LEU A 98 -3.97 8.15 8.12
N GLY A 99 -4.07 7.03 8.87
CA GLY A 99 -3.01 6.03 8.93
C GLY A 99 -2.65 5.48 7.55
N SER A 100 -3.65 5.21 6.70
CA SER A 100 -3.44 4.72 5.34
C SER A 100 -2.67 5.70 4.46
N LEU A 101 -3.01 6.99 4.51
CA LEU A 101 -2.32 8.04 3.76
C LEU A 101 -0.87 8.20 4.22
N VAL A 102 -0.64 8.22 5.53
CA VAL A 102 0.72 8.35 6.09
C VAL A 102 1.58 7.14 5.69
N VAL A 103 1.06 5.92 5.77
CA VAL A 103 1.78 4.71 5.33
C VAL A 103 2.15 4.79 3.83
N SER A 104 1.26 5.32 3.00
CA SER A 104 1.57 5.49 1.57
C SER A 104 2.70 6.50 1.33
N VAL A 105 2.79 7.55 2.13
CA VAL A 105 3.91 8.53 2.09
C VAL A 105 5.20 7.89 2.61
N ILE A 106 5.14 7.13 3.72
CA ILE A 106 6.31 6.42 4.26
C ILE A 106 6.88 5.46 3.21
N LEU A 107 6.03 4.71 2.50
CA LEU A 107 6.46 3.83 1.41
C LEU A 107 7.23 4.61 0.34
N LEU A 108 6.67 5.73 -0.14
CA LEU A 108 7.31 6.55 -1.18
C LEU A 108 8.68 7.11 -0.72
N VAL A 109 8.73 7.66 0.49
CA VAL A 109 9.97 8.25 1.03
C VAL A 109 11.02 7.16 1.25
N TRP A 110 10.62 6.01 1.80
CA TRP A 110 11.51 4.88 2.00
C TRP A 110 12.11 4.40 0.68
N ASP A 111 11.26 4.15 -0.31
CA ASP A 111 11.70 3.66 -1.61
C ASP A 111 12.60 4.67 -2.33
N ALA A 112 12.31 5.96 -2.25
CA ALA A 112 13.16 7.00 -2.81
C ALA A 112 14.56 7.03 -2.15
N VAL A 113 14.62 6.93 -0.81
CA VAL A 113 15.88 6.88 -0.07
C VAL A 113 16.68 5.61 -0.41
N GLN A 114 16.03 4.46 -0.47
CA GLN A 114 16.70 3.19 -0.78
C GLN A 114 17.19 3.16 -2.23
N ASN A 115 16.44 3.75 -3.15
CA ASN A 115 16.84 3.91 -4.55
C ASN A 115 18.11 4.78 -4.69
N LEU A 116 18.15 5.94 -3.99
CA LEU A 116 19.33 6.81 -4.01
C LEU A 116 20.58 6.15 -3.40
N ARG A 117 20.38 5.22 -2.45
CA ARG A 117 21.48 4.45 -1.84
C ARG A 117 21.93 3.24 -2.66
N GLY A 118 21.25 2.93 -3.76
CA GLY A 118 21.48 1.68 -4.50
C GLY A 118 21.16 0.42 -3.69
N ALA A 119 20.27 0.53 -2.71
CA ALA A 119 19.83 -0.62 -1.92
C ALA A 119 19.06 -1.62 -2.79
N TYR A 120 18.94 -2.85 -2.32
CA TYR A 120 18.24 -3.94 -3.03
C TYR A 120 18.89 -4.34 -4.37
N GLY A 121 20.15 -3.97 -4.60
CA GLY A 121 20.82 -4.19 -5.88
C GLY A 121 20.34 -3.25 -7.00
N LEU A 122 19.58 -2.22 -6.67
CA LEU A 122 19.13 -1.23 -7.63
C LEU A 122 20.31 -0.37 -8.15
N ILE A 123 20.23 0.04 -9.41
CA ILE A 123 21.11 1.07 -9.95
C ILE A 123 20.74 2.38 -9.25
N PRO A 124 21.69 3.07 -8.56
CA PRO A 124 21.39 4.30 -7.83
C PRO A 124 20.73 5.35 -8.72
N GLY A 125 19.65 5.97 -8.25
CA GLY A 125 18.93 7.00 -8.98
C GLY A 125 18.08 6.51 -10.16
N ARG A 126 17.84 5.21 -10.28
CA ARG A 126 16.91 4.67 -11.29
C ARG A 126 15.50 5.19 -11.04
N LEU A 127 15.07 6.16 -11.84
CA LEU A 127 13.81 6.88 -11.68
C LEU A 127 12.59 5.95 -11.68
N GLU A 128 12.65 4.84 -12.42
CA GLU A 128 11.54 3.90 -12.59
C GLU A 128 11.03 3.34 -11.26
N PHE A 129 11.92 2.92 -10.35
CA PHE A 129 11.55 2.37 -9.04
C PHE A 129 10.73 3.37 -8.22
N THR A 130 11.24 4.60 -8.08
CA THR A 130 10.55 5.67 -7.35
C THR A 130 9.29 6.15 -8.08
N ALA A 131 9.29 6.17 -9.41
CA ALA A 131 8.13 6.58 -10.20
C ALA A 131 6.94 5.63 -10.01
N VAL A 132 7.16 4.32 -10.03
CA VAL A 132 6.10 3.33 -9.80
C VAL A 132 5.51 3.49 -8.39
N THR A 133 6.37 3.66 -7.38
CA THR A 133 5.91 3.91 -6.01
C THR A 133 5.16 5.24 -5.88
N ALA A 134 5.58 6.27 -6.59
CA ALA A 134 4.85 7.55 -6.64
C ALA A 134 3.46 7.38 -7.25
N VAL A 135 3.32 6.60 -8.33
CA VAL A 135 2.01 6.27 -8.92
C VAL A 135 1.11 5.55 -7.90
N ILE A 136 1.64 4.55 -7.18
CA ILE A 136 0.90 3.84 -6.13
C ILE A 136 0.42 4.82 -5.06
N THR A 137 1.29 5.74 -4.62
CA THR A 137 0.97 6.75 -3.60
C THR A 137 -0.10 7.72 -4.10
N VAL A 138 0.04 8.26 -5.31
CA VAL A 138 -0.96 9.15 -5.92
C VAL A 138 -2.31 8.46 -6.04
N MET A 139 -2.34 7.20 -6.46
CA MET A 139 -3.56 6.41 -6.51
C MET A 139 -4.21 6.26 -5.13
N ALA A 140 -3.42 6.00 -4.08
CA ALA A 140 -3.93 5.92 -2.71
C ALA A 140 -4.58 7.25 -2.29
N PHE A 141 -3.95 8.39 -2.54
CA PHE A 141 -4.51 9.72 -2.26
C PHE A 141 -5.79 9.97 -3.06
N TRP A 142 -5.77 9.68 -4.35
CA TRP A 142 -6.96 9.85 -5.20
C TRP A 142 -8.13 8.98 -4.74
N ARG A 143 -7.89 7.74 -4.37
CA ARG A 143 -8.93 6.84 -3.81
C ARG A 143 -9.42 7.28 -2.43
N HIS A 144 -8.63 8.07 -1.69
CA HIS A 144 -9.00 8.64 -0.40
C HIS A 144 -9.54 10.09 -0.47
N ARG A 145 -9.74 10.68 -1.67
CA ARG A 145 -10.17 12.08 -1.79
C ARG A 145 -11.41 12.44 -0.96
N ALA A 146 -12.39 11.55 -0.88
CA ALA A 146 -13.57 11.75 -0.04
C ALA A 146 -13.25 11.69 1.46
N ASN A 147 -12.31 10.81 1.86
CA ASN A 147 -11.82 10.75 3.24
C ASN A 147 -11.03 12.01 3.60
N ILE A 148 -10.17 12.48 2.70
CA ILE A 148 -9.40 13.73 2.88
C ILE A 148 -10.36 14.90 3.10
N GLY A 149 -11.40 15.01 2.28
CA GLY A 149 -12.43 16.05 2.45
C GLY A 149 -13.14 15.96 3.81
N ARG A 150 -13.42 14.76 4.33
CA ARG A 150 -14.00 14.58 5.66
C ARG A 150 -13.00 14.83 6.79
N LEU A 151 -11.73 14.46 6.61
CA LEU A 151 -10.66 14.75 7.58
C LEU A 151 -10.49 16.25 7.77
N LEU A 152 -10.43 17.02 6.68
CA LEU A 152 -10.30 18.47 6.71
C LEU A 152 -11.50 19.16 7.37
N LYS A 153 -12.70 18.58 7.26
CA LYS A 153 -13.93 19.08 7.87
C LYS A 153 -14.18 18.54 9.29
N GLY A 154 -13.30 17.67 9.81
CA GLY A 154 -13.49 17.03 11.12
C GLY A 154 -14.65 16.01 11.18
N THR A 155 -15.15 15.57 10.02
CA THR A 155 -16.33 14.67 9.90
C THR A 155 -15.97 13.25 9.48
N GLU A 156 -14.69 12.86 9.54
CA GLU A 156 -14.25 11.51 9.16
C GLU A 156 -14.72 10.46 10.18
N ASN A 157 -15.04 9.27 9.68
CA ASN A 157 -15.51 8.16 10.51
C ASN A 157 -14.41 7.67 11.46
N LYS A 158 -14.69 7.66 12.75
CA LYS A 158 -13.79 7.13 13.79
C LYS A 158 -14.03 5.65 14.03
N VAL A 159 -12.97 4.88 14.22
CA VAL A 159 -13.06 3.49 14.64
C VAL A 159 -13.81 3.39 15.96
N GLY A 160 -14.79 2.48 16.04
CA GLY A 160 -15.58 2.25 17.25
C GLY A 160 -16.66 3.30 17.54
N ALA A 161 -16.89 4.29 16.67
CA ALA A 161 -18.04 5.16 16.79
C ALA A 161 -19.31 4.39 16.39
N LYS A 162 -20.39 4.48 17.19
CA LYS A 162 -21.71 3.98 16.79
C LYS A 162 -22.13 4.77 15.53
N LYS A 163 -22.62 4.09 14.52
CA LYS A 163 -23.33 4.76 13.41
C LYS A 163 -24.59 5.39 14.02
N GLN A 164 -24.65 6.70 13.99
CA GLN A 164 -25.91 7.41 14.17
C GLN A 164 -26.82 7.17 12.97
#